data_5241e038158c1427704cf2095146e843
#
_entry.id   5241e038158c1427704cf2095146e843
#
_cell.length_a   1.000
_cell.length_b   1.000
_cell.length_c   1.000
_cell.angle_alpha   90.00
_cell.angle_beta   90.00
_cell.angle_gamma   90.00
#
_symmetry.space_group_name_H-M   'P 1'
#
loop_
_entity.id
_entity.type
_entity.pdbx_description
1 polymer ?
#
loop_
_entity_poly.entity_id
_entity_poly.type
_entity_poly.pdbx_seq_one_letter_code
_entity_poly.pdbx_strand_id
1 'polypeptide(L)'
;MHQNYENIPEKMRQVPFIVTRNKIPQHPQKFYNVSFTKNEHQIPFQNAVKIADDKNLEIGIPLTNTGFACVDIDGCINDEGIIAPEAMEIVEYIKSYTEISVSGRGLHIFVIGKKVQSNTYNDALPWCKRLEIFDSNKQIVLTGRVLPNYEELTERQGELTEVELKYLVKQKNDDKLIREDLSDEKYIEIGLKKDKIFQEYFYGG
;
A
#
# COMPACT_ATOMS: atom_id res chain seq x y z
N MET A 1 -9.72 -20.61 -4.28
CA MET A 1 -10.56 -19.49 -3.79
C MET A 1 -11.07 -18.75 -5.00
N HIS A 2 -12.37 -18.43 -5.06
CA HIS A 2 -12.91 -17.65 -6.17
C HIS A 2 -12.34 -16.22 -6.09
N GLN A 3 -11.81 -15.73 -7.20
CA GLN A 3 -11.39 -14.35 -7.37
C GLN A 3 -12.58 -13.56 -7.95
N ASN A 4 -12.79 -12.35 -7.44
CA ASN A 4 -13.93 -11.50 -7.81
C ASN A 4 -13.44 -10.30 -8.61
N TYR A 5 -12.76 -10.55 -9.72
CA TYR A 5 -12.12 -9.52 -10.53
C TYR A 5 -13.08 -8.44 -11.06
N GLU A 6 -14.38 -8.73 -11.11
CA GLU A 6 -15.42 -7.76 -11.43
C GLU A 6 -15.57 -6.64 -10.41
N ASN A 7 -15.06 -6.81 -9.20
CA ASN A 7 -15.08 -5.78 -8.14
C ASN A 7 -13.87 -4.83 -8.21
N ILE A 8 -12.89 -5.10 -9.08
CA ILE A 8 -11.74 -4.19 -9.26
C ILE A 8 -12.27 -2.89 -9.89
N PRO A 9 -11.93 -1.69 -9.35
CA PRO A 9 -12.40 -0.42 -9.87
C PRO A 9 -12.10 -0.21 -11.35
N GLU A 10 -13.04 0.38 -12.08
CA GLU A 10 -12.92 0.63 -13.52
C GLU A 10 -11.61 1.37 -13.88
N LYS A 11 -11.22 2.35 -13.07
CA LYS A 11 -9.99 3.11 -13.28
C LYS A 11 -8.72 2.24 -13.20
N MET A 12 -8.73 1.22 -12.35
CA MET A 12 -7.64 0.25 -12.27
C MET A 12 -7.61 -0.68 -13.49
N ARG A 13 -8.76 -1.00 -14.07
CA ARG A 13 -8.83 -1.89 -15.26
C ARG A 13 -8.30 -1.24 -16.55
N GLN A 14 -8.06 0.07 -16.54
CA GLN A 14 -7.53 0.82 -17.69
C GLN A 14 -6.01 0.74 -17.85
N VAL A 15 -5.29 0.24 -16.83
CA VAL A 15 -3.85 0.04 -16.90
C VAL A 15 -3.49 -1.40 -17.29
N PRO A 16 -2.25 -1.67 -17.74
CA PRO A 16 -1.82 -3.02 -18.07
C PRO A 16 -1.72 -3.94 -16.85
N PHE A 17 -1.99 -5.22 -17.08
CA PHE A 17 -1.93 -6.30 -16.09
C PHE A 17 -0.91 -7.36 -16.51
N ILE A 18 -0.57 -8.24 -15.58
CA ILE A 18 0.23 -9.42 -15.80
C ILE A 18 -0.47 -10.65 -15.20
N VAL A 19 -0.34 -11.82 -15.82
CA VAL A 19 -0.77 -13.07 -15.20
C VAL A 19 0.32 -13.62 -14.30
N THR A 20 -0.07 -14.23 -13.18
CA THR A 20 0.87 -14.75 -12.18
C THR A 20 0.50 -16.18 -11.77
N ARG A 21 1.50 -16.92 -11.30
CA ARG A 21 1.34 -18.21 -10.63
C ARG A 21 2.07 -18.14 -9.29
N ASN A 22 1.34 -18.30 -8.22
CA ASN A 22 1.91 -18.16 -6.86
C ASN A 22 2.68 -16.84 -6.70
N LYS A 23 2.07 -15.74 -7.17
CA LYS A 23 2.65 -14.38 -7.18
C LYS A 23 3.85 -14.20 -8.15
N ILE A 24 4.30 -15.22 -8.88
CA ILE A 24 5.40 -15.11 -9.84
C ILE A 24 4.84 -14.78 -11.23
N PRO A 25 5.30 -13.69 -11.87
CA PRO A 25 4.86 -13.31 -13.22
C PRO A 25 5.09 -14.39 -14.25
N GLN A 26 4.11 -14.62 -15.12
CA GLN A 26 4.14 -15.60 -16.18
C GLN A 26 4.04 -14.93 -17.55
N HIS A 27 4.72 -15.48 -18.53
CA HIS A 27 4.52 -15.10 -19.94
C HIS A 27 3.06 -15.41 -20.36
N PRO A 28 2.31 -14.45 -20.88
CA PRO A 28 0.86 -14.61 -21.06
C PRO A 28 0.42 -15.72 -22.04
N GLN A 29 1.33 -16.18 -22.92
CA GLN A 29 1.05 -17.22 -23.89
C GLN A 29 1.79 -18.53 -23.62
N LYS A 30 3.02 -18.45 -23.07
CA LYS A 30 3.94 -19.59 -22.92
C LYS A 30 4.07 -20.09 -21.48
N PHE A 31 3.55 -19.32 -20.51
CA PHE A 31 3.44 -19.66 -19.08
C PHE A 31 4.74 -20.06 -18.38
N TYR A 32 5.87 -19.48 -18.78
CA TYR A 32 7.12 -19.52 -18.03
C TYR A 32 7.33 -18.20 -17.24
N ASN A 33 8.21 -18.23 -16.24
CA ASN A 33 8.49 -17.07 -15.39
C ASN A 33 9.11 -15.92 -16.20
N VAL A 34 8.61 -14.73 -16.01
CA VAL A 34 9.09 -13.51 -16.68
C VAL A 34 9.24 -12.35 -15.70
N SER A 35 9.80 -11.23 -16.15
CA SER A 35 9.80 -9.98 -15.40
C SER A 35 8.51 -9.20 -15.67
N PHE A 36 7.85 -8.72 -14.62
CA PHE A 36 6.69 -7.83 -14.75
C PHE A 36 7.06 -6.43 -15.25
N THR A 37 8.34 -6.05 -15.24
CA THR A 37 8.80 -4.73 -15.66
C THR A 37 8.87 -4.58 -17.19
N LYS A 38 8.78 -5.70 -17.93
CA LYS A 38 8.81 -5.68 -19.38
C LYS A 38 7.40 -5.52 -19.97
N ASN A 39 7.18 -4.44 -20.71
CA ASN A 39 5.87 -4.12 -21.31
C ASN A 39 5.33 -5.24 -22.22
N GLU A 40 6.20 -6.01 -22.87
CA GLU A 40 5.81 -7.15 -23.73
C GLU A 40 5.07 -8.28 -22.99
N HIS A 41 5.18 -8.33 -21.66
CA HIS A 41 4.49 -9.31 -20.82
C HIS A 41 3.21 -8.75 -20.18
N GLN A 42 2.98 -7.46 -20.34
CA GLN A 42 1.81 -6.76 -19.81
C GLN A 42 0.69 -6.79 -20.85
N ILE A 43 -0.53 -7.06 -20.39
CA ILE A 43 -1.70 -7.25 -21.25
C ILE A 43 -2.92 -6.50 -20.68
N PRO A 44 -3.93 -6.20 -21.51
CA PRO A 44 -5.18 -5.61 -21.04
C PRO A 44 -5.86 -6.46 -19.98
N PHE A 45 -6.56 -5.81 -19.06
CA PHE A 45 -7.28 -6.42 -17.94
C PHE A 45 -8.14 -7.62 -18.37
N GLN A 46 -9.00 -7.45 -19.37
CA GLN A 46 -9.92 -8.49 -19.85
C GLN A 46 -9.17 -9.74 -20.36
N ASN A 47 -8.02 -9.55 -21.01
CA ASN A 47 -7.19 -10.66 -21.48
C ASN A 47 -6.53 -11.37 -20.29
N ALA A 48 -6.07 -10.60 -19.28
CA ALA A 48 -5.48 -11.17 -18.07
C ALA A 48 -6.48 -12.02 -17.31
N VAL A 49 -7.70 -11.52 -17.10
CA VAL A 49 -8.80 -12.26 -16.44
C VAL A 49 -9.11 -13.54 -17.20
N LYS A 50 -9.33 -13.46 -18.52
CA LYS A 50 -9.61 -14.65 -19.36
C LYS A 50 -8.52 -15.72 -19.23
N ILE A 51 -7.25 -15.32 -19.32
CA ILE A 51 -6.13 -16.26 -19.17
C ILE A 51 -6.07 -16.85 -17.76
N ALA A 52 -6.30 -16.01 -16.74
CA ALA A 52 -6.29 -16.44 -15.35
C ALA A 52 -7.36 -17.51 -15.09
N ASP A 53 -8.59 -17.31 -15.60
CA ASP A 53 -9.69 -18.28 -15.49
C ASP A 53 -9.38 -19.57 -16.25
N ASP A 54 -8.95 -19.46 -17.52
CA ASP A 54 -8.66 -20.62 -18.37
C ASP A 54 -7.50 -21.48 -17.86
N LYS A 55 -6.52 -20.89 -17.16
CA LYS A 55 -5.26 -21.55 -16.75
C LYS A 55 -5.09 -21.69 -15.26
N ASN A 56 -6.10 -21.33 -14.46
CA ASN A 56 -6.04 -21.29 -13.00
C ASN A 56 -4.80 -20.49 -12.52
N LEU A 57 -4.69 -19.27 -13.01
CA LEU A 57 -3.67 -18.30 -12.65
C LEU A 57 -4.30 -17.15 -11.86
N GLU A 58 -3.46 -16.25 -11.38
CA GLU A 58 -3.86 -14.99 -10.76
C GLU A 58 -3.55 -13.83 -11.72
N ILE A 59 -4.12 -12.64 -11.46
CA ILE A 59 -3.73 -11.42 -12.15
C ILE A 59 -3.00 -10.48 -11.19
N GLY A 60 -2.04 -9.73 -11.70
CA GLY A 60 -1.31 -8.72 -10.95
C GLY A 60 -1.27 -7.39 -11.70
N ILE A 61 -1.17 -6.32 -10.94
CA ILE A 61 -0.99 -4.96 -11.46
C ILE A 61 0.45 -4.51 -11.21
N PRO A 62 1.28 -4.26 -12.24
CA PRO A 62 2.56 -3.56 -12.09
C PRO A 62 2.30 -2.10 -11.76
N LEU A 63 2.77 -1.60 -10.62
CA LEU A 63 2.47 -0.23 -10.16
C LEU A 63 3.20 0.87 -10.95
N THR A 64 4.34 0.54 -11.56
CA THR A 64 5.15 1.53 -12.28
C THR A 64 4.35 2.25 -13.38
N ASN A 65 4.32 3.57 -13.34
CA ASN A 65 3.62 4.45 -14.29
C ASN A 65 2.08 4.36 -14.28
N THR A 66 1.46 3.75 -13.29
CA THR A 66 -0.01 3.68 -13.17
C THR A 66 -0.62 4.93 -12.53
N GLY A 67 0.14 5.66 -11.73
CA GLY A 67 -0.37 6.73 -10.87
C GLY A 67 -1.02 6.21 -9.58
N PHE A 68 -0.90 4.92 -9.31
CA PHE A 68 -1.42 4.28 -8.09
C PHE A 68 -0.30 3.99 -7.11
N ALA A 69 -0.60 4.13 -5.82
CA ALA A 69 0.18 3.56 -4.75
C ALA A 69 -0.64 2.47 -4.05
N CYS A 70 0.06 1.51 -3.43
CA CYS A 70 -0.55 0.45 -2.64
C CYS A 70 0.10 0.41 -1.26
N VAL A 71 -0.74 0.45 -0.22
CA VAL A 71 -0.37 0.08 1.15
C VAL A 71 -0.69 -1.41 1.30
N ASP A 72 0.34 -2.22 1.45
CA ASP A 72 0.28 -3.68 1.60
C ASP A 72 0.55 -4.02 3.08
N ILE A 73 -0.45 -4.57 3.77
CA ILE A 73 -0.38 -4.89 5.20
C ILE A 73 -0.46 -6.40 5.37
N ASP A 74 0.71 -7.04 5.44
CA ASP A 74 0.82 -8.49 5.62
C ASP A 74 0.55 -8.91 7.07
N GLY A 75 -0.22 -9.99 7.24
CA GLY A 75 -0.43 -10.64 8.54
C GLY A 75 -1.26 -9.82 9.54
N CYS A 76 -2.09 -8.89 9.06
CA CYS A 76 -3.01 -8.10 9.89
C CYS A 76 -4.38 -8.76 10.09
N ILE A 77 -4.63 -9.93 9.49
CA ILE A 77 -5.87 -10.73 9.65
C ILE A 77 -5.50 -12.03 10.34
N ASN A 78 -6.15 -12.32 11.46
CA ASN A 78 -5.90 -13.53 12.25
C ASN A 78 -6.62 -14.77 11.68
N ASP A 79 -6.49 -15.92 12.35
CA ASP A 79 -7.06 -17.20 11.90
C ASP A 79 -8.59 -17.22 11.92
N GLU A 80 -9.22 -16.39 12.77
CA GLU A 80 -10.67 -16.21 12.85
C GLU A 80 -11.21 -15.22 11.80
N GLY A 81 -10.32 -14.62 10.97
CA GLY A 81 -10.69 -13.64 9.96
C GLY A 81 -10.88 -12.23 10.51
N ILE A 82 -10.44 -11.96 11.74
CA ILE A 82 -10.55 -10.64 12.39
C ILE A 82 -9.35 -9.79 11.97
N ILE A 83 -9.64 -8.60 11.47
CA ILE A 83 -8.64 -7.61 11.08
C ILE A 83 -8.14 -6.88 12.33
N ALA A 84 -6.84 -6.67 12.45
CA ALA A 84 -6.24 -5.88 13.52
C ALA A 84 -6.83 -4.46 13.55
N PRO A 85 -7.20 -3.92 14.73
CA PRO A 85 -7.80 -2.58 14.84
C PRO A 85 -6.96 -1.49 14.19
N GLU A 86 -5.64 -1.55 14.33
CA GLU A 86 -4.70 -0.58 13.76
C GLU A 86 -4.68 -0.62 12.23
N ALA A 87 -4.87 -1.81 11.63
CA ALA A 87 -5.01 -1.94 10.18
C ALA A 87 -6.33 -1.33 9.70
N MET A 88 -7.42 -1.52 10.45
CA MET A 88 -8.71 -0.88 10.15
C MET A 88 -8.65 0.63 10.31
N GLU A 89 -7.92 1.17 11.30
CA GLU A 89 -7.69 2.62 11.41
C GLU A 89 -7.05 3.19 10.13
N ILE A 90 -6.07 2.49 9.54
CA ILE A 90 -5.45 2.90 8.27
C ILE A 90 -6.47 2.86 7.12
N VAL A 91 -7.26 1.79 7.03
CA VAL A 91 -8.32 1.65 6.01
C VAL A 91 -9.33 2.78 6.12
N GLU A 92 -9.84 3.06 7.32
CA GLU A 92 -10.82 4.11 7.60
C GLU A 92 -10.28 5.52 7.37
N TYR A 93 -8.98 5.73 7.63
CA TYR A 93 -8.31 7.00 7.40
C TYR A 93 -8.11 7.26 5.91
N ILE A 94 -7.61 6.28 5.16
CA ILE A 94 -7.35 6.41 3.72
C ILE A 94 -8.67 6.45 2.92
N LYS A 95 -9.66 5.63 3.26
CA LYS A 95 -10.97 5.52 2.57
C LYS A 95 -10.87 5.39 1.06
N SER A 96 -10.17 4.35 0.60
CA SER A 96 -9.99 4.03 -0.81
C SER A 96 -10.16 2.53 -1.04
N TYR A 97 -10.08 2.10 -2.30
CA TYR A 97 -10.23 0.69 -2.66
C TYR A 97 -9.34 -0.21 -1.82
N THR A 98 -9.98 -1.11 -1.08
CA THR A 98 -9.30 -2.02 -0.17
C THR A 98 -9.78 -3.46 -0.40
N GLU A 99 -8.84 -4.37 -0.61
CA GLU A 99 -9.13 -5.79 -0.78
C GLU A 99 -8.34 -6.67 0.18
N ILE A 100 -8.86 -7.87 0.43
CA ILE A 100 -8.15 -8.92 1.16
C ILE A 100 -7.11 -9.55 0.21
N SER A 101 -5.86 -9.66 0.65
CA SER A 101 -4.76 -10.23 -0.13
C SER A 101 -4.98 -11.72 -0.45
N VAL A 102 -4.19 -12.25 -1.39
CA VAL A 102 -4.29 -13.67 -1.84
C VAL A 102 -4.20 -14.66 -0.68
N SER A 103 -3.35 -14.39 0.30
CA SER A 103 -3.18 -15.25 1.48
C SER A 103 -4.42 -15.31 2.39
N GLY A 104 -5.32 -14.34 2.30
CA GLY A 104 -6.43 -14.15 3.23
C GLY A 104 -6.03 -13.55 4.57
N ARG A 105 -4.75 -13.19 4.76
CA ARG A 105 -4.18 -12.71 6.04
C ARG A 105 -3.68 -11.28 5.98
N GLY A 106 -3.87 -10.59 4.88
CA GLY A 106 -3.41 -9.23 4.69
C GLY A 106 -4.39 -8.39 3.90
N LEU A 107 -4.11 -7.10 3.81
CA LEU A 107 -4.90 -6.11 3.08
C LEU A 107 -4.03 -5.40 2.05
N HIS A 108 -4.63 -5.08 0.90
CA HIS A 108 -4.10 -4.15 -0.09
C HIS A 108 -5.01 -2.93 -0.14
N ILE A 109 -4.48 -1.75 0.19
CA ILE A 109 -5.21 -0.47 0.08
C ILE A 109 -4.61 0.28 -1.10
N PHE A 110 -5.38 0.48 -2.17
CA PHE A 110 -4.94 1.24 -3.34
C PHE A 110 -5.42 2.68 -3.28
N VAL A 111 -4.57 3.60 -3.69
CA VAL A 111 -4.89 5.03 -3.81
C VAL A 111 -4.37 5.58 -5.13
N ILE A 112 -4.99 6.64 -5.64
CA ILE A 112 -4.38 7.51 -6.64
C ILE A 112 -3.47 8.45 -5.87
N GLY A 113 -2.17 8.30 -6.07
CA GLY A 113 -1.15 9.02 -5.34
C GLY A 113 0.24 8.45 -5.57
N LYS A 114 1.24 9.09 -4.97
CA LYS A 114 2.65 8.72 -5.08
C LYS A 114 3.28 8.65 -3.70
N LYS A 115 4.15 7.68 -3.55
CA LYS A 115 5.00 7.52 -2.39
C LYS A 115 6.02 8.67 -2.30
N VAL A 116 6.19 9.24 -1.12
CA VAL A 116 7.13 10.36 -0.87
C VAL A 116 8.36 9.95 -0.05
N GLN A 117 8.25 8.90 0.78
CA GLN A 117 9.35 8.43 1.60
C GLN A 117 10.25 7.43 0.82
N SER A 118 11.54 7.46 1.06
CA SER A 118 12.48 6.50 0.45
C SER A 118 12.33 5.09 1.03
N ASN A 119 12.02 4.97 2.34
CA ASN A 119 11.76 3.69 2.98
C ASN A 119 10.46 3.08 2.46
N THR A 120 10.43 1.77 2.25
CA THR A 120 9.27 1.07 1.65
C THR A 120 8.54 0.16 2.62
N TYR A 121 9.11 -0.17 3.78
CA TYR A 121 8.50 -1.12 4.71
C TYR A 121 8.82 -0.85 6.18
N ASN A 122 7.96 -1.41 7.04
CA ASN A 122 8.17 -1.56 8.49
C ASN A 122 7.73 -2.98 8.90
N ASP A 123 8.62 -3.74 9.52
CA ASP A 123 8.40 -5.10 10.01
C ASP A 123 8.52 -5.20 11.54
N ALA A 124 8.52 -4.07 12.23
CA ALA A 124 8.58 -3.98 13.69
C ALA A 124 7.22 -3.66 14.36
N LEU A 125 6.14 -3.64 13.59
CA LEU A 125 4.79 -3.35 14.11
C LEU A 125 4.21 -4.60 14.78
N PRO A 126 3.71 -4.51 16.04
CA PRO A 126 3.28 -5.69 16.80
C PRO A 126 1.95 -6.31 16.29
N TRP A 127 1.18 -5.58 15.49
CA TRP A 127 -0.15 -5.95 15.03
C TRP A 127 -0.20 -6.48 13.58
N CYS A 128 0.94 -6.47 12.88
CA CYS A 128 1.06 -7.07 11.55
C CYS A 128 2.46 -7.65 11.36
N LYS A 129 2.62 -8.52 10.38
CA LYS A 129 3.91 -9.05 10.01
C LYS A 129 4.79 -8.00 9.33
N ARG A 130 4.20 -7.19 8.47
CA ARG A 130 4.86 -6.13 7.71
C ARG A 130 3.85 -5.16 7.12
N LEU A 131 4.17 -3.88 7.14
CA LEU A 131 3.49 -2.84 6.37
C LEU A 131 4.45 -2.36 5.28
N GLU A 132 4.01 -2.40 4.04
CA GLU A 132 4.79 -1.96 2.87
C GLU A 132 3.99 -0.91 2.08
N ILE A 133 4.69 0.07 1.48
CA ILE A 133 4.05 1.06 0.60
C ILE A 133 4.87 1.16 -0.68
N PHE A 134 4.20 0.99 -1.81
CA PHE A 134 4.80 1.03 -3.15
C PHE A 134 3.94 1.83 -4.11
N ASP A 135 4.60 2.53 -5.04
CA ASP A 135 4.01 3.17 -6.21
C ASP A 135 4.71 2.77 -7.52
N SER A 136 5.81 2.02 -7.40
CA SER A 136 6.66 1.61 -8.51
C SER A 136 7.49 0.38 -8.16
N ASN A 137 8.11 -0.25 -9.15
CA ASN A 137 9.02 -1.40 -9.00
C ASN A 137 8.44 -2.58 -8.20
N LYS A 138 7.12 -2.68 -8.16
CA LYS A 138 6.37 -3.76 -7.49
C LYS A 138 5.18 -4.13 -8.37
N GLN A 139 4.82 -5.40 -8.36
CA GLN A 139 3.51 -5.86 -8.79
C GLN A 139 2.71 -6.29 -7.57
N ILE A 140 1.42 -6.02 -7.57
CA ILE A 140 0.48 -6.49 -6.56
C ILE A 140 -0.49 -7.47 -7.22
N VAL A 141 -0.62 -8.66 -6.64
CA VAL A 141 -1.60 -9.66 -7.11
C VAL A 141 -2.96 -9.29 -6.54
N LEU A 142 -3.94 -9.15 -7.44
CA LEU A 142 -5.28 -8.72 -7.07
C LEU A 142 -6.21 -9.90 -6.86
N THR A 143 -7.18 -9.72 -5.99
CA THR A 143 -8.19 -10.73 -5.66
C THR A 143 -9.61 -10.27 -5.96
N GLY A 144 -9.88 -8.97 -5.95
CA GLY A 144 -11.23 -8.41 -6.00
C GLY A 144 -12.08 -8.76 -4.77
N ARG A 145 -11.47 -9.33 -3.70
CA ARG A 145 -12.17 -9.59 -2.43
C ARG A 145 -12.21 -8.31 -1.59
N VAL A 146 -13.08 -7.42 -2.00
CA VAL A 146 -13.17 -6.05 -1.49
C VAL A 146 -13.74 -6.04 -0.07
N LEU A 147 -13.21 -5.17 0.79
CA LEU A 147 -13.85 -4.87 2.07
C LEU A 147 -15.11 -4.03 1.83
N PRO A 148 -16.24 -4.36 2.50
CA PRO A 148 -17.47 -3.58 2.39
C PRO A 148 -17.24 -2.10 2.71
N ASN A 149 -17.79 -1.20 1.90
CA ASN A 149 -17.67 0.26 1.95
C ASN A 149 -16.32 0.83 1.47
N TYR A 150 -15.45 0.01 0.87
CA TYR A 150 -14.16 0.42 0.33
C TYR A 150 -13.96 -0.05 -1.11
N GLU A 151 -15.03 0.04 -1.92
CA GLU A 151 -15.06 -0.42 -3.31
C GLU A 151 -14.45 0.59 -4.29
N GLU A 152 -14.37 1.87 -3.91
CA GLU A 152 -13.95 2.95 -4.79
C GLU A 152 -12.46 3.28 -4.66
N LEU A 153 -11.77 3.43 -5.80
CA LEU A 153 -10.41 3.97 -5.86
C LEU A 153 -10.46 5.49 -5.84
N THR A 154 -9.85 6.10 -4.83
CA THR A 154 -9.90 7.54 -4.59
C THR A 154 -8.51 8.18 -4.60
N GLU A 155 -8.45 9.48 -4.84
CA GLU A 155 -7.24 10.29 -4.70
C GLU A 155 -7.04 10.62 -3.20
N ARG A 156 -5.92 10.14 -2.63
CA ARG A 156 -5.62 10.23 -1.18
C ARG A 156 -4.14 10.51 -0.93
N GLN A 157 -3.59 11.50 -1.63
CA GLN A 157 -2.16 11.83 -1.49
C GLN A 157 -1.80 12.31 -0.08
N GLY A 158 -2.64 13.13 0.55
CA GLY A 158 -2.40 13.62 1.92
C GLY A 158 -2.37 12.50 2.92
N GLU A 159 -3.42 11.67 2.94
CA GLU A 159 -3.57 10.54 3.85
C GLU A 159 -2.47 9.49 3.65
N LEU A 160 -2.09 9.23 2.39
CA LEU A 160 -0.95 8.34 2.08
C LEU A 160 0.35 8.88 2.68
N THR A 161 0.61 10.17 2.51
CA THR A 161 1.83 10.82 3.04
C THR A 161 1.87 10.73 4.57
N GLU A 162 0.75 10.96 5.26
CA GLU A 162 0.69 10.84 6.71
C GLU A 162 0.91 9.41 7.20
N VAL A 163 0.34 8.41 6.51
CA VAL A 163 0.59 6.99 6.80
C VAL A 163 2.08 6.65 6.60
N GLU A 164 2.72 7.14 5.53
CA GLU A 164 4.17 6.97 5.33
C GLU A 164 4.98 7.59 6.47
N LEU A 165 4.67 8.81 6.87
CA LEU A 165 5.37 9.51 7.97
C LEU A 165 5.19 8.77 9.30
N LYS A 166 3.98 8.27 9.59
CA LYS A 166 3.67 7.56 10.83
C LYS A 166 4.36 6.19 10.92
N TYR A 167 4.39 5.43 9.82
CA TYR A 167 4.78 4.03 9.86
C TYR A 167 6.12 3.71 9.20
N LEU A 168 6.56 4.49 8.21
CA LEU A 168 7.80 4.20 7.46
C LEU A 168 9.00 5.05 7.87
N VAL A 169 8.79 6.18 8.53
CA VAL A 169 9.91 6.94 9.07
C VAL A 169 10.46 6.21 10.29
N LYS A 170 11.72 5.76 10.22
CA LYS A 170 12.41 5.26 11.40
C LYS A 170 12.42 6.37 12.43
N GLN A 171 11.70 6.21 13.52
CA GLN A 171 11.94 7.02 14.69
C GLN A 171 13.42 6.80 15.03
N LYS A 172 14.25 7.80 14.87
CA LYS A 172 15.55 7.80 15.49
C LYS A 172 15.25 7.58 16.97
N ASN A 173 15.80 6.50 17.53
CA ASN A 173 15.83 6.33 18.97
C ASN A 173 16.60 7.53 19.55
N ASP A 174 15.91 8.62 19.77
CA ASP A 174 16.36 9.75 20.59
C ASP A 174 16.29 9.40 22.09
N ASP A 175 16.18 8.10 22.43
CA ASP A 175 16.28 7.58 23.81
C ASP A 175 17.63 7.90 24.48
N LYS A 176 18.57 8.51 23.77
CA LYS A 176 19.84 9.01 24.33
C LYS A 176 19.85 10.50 24.65
N LEU A 177 18.80 11.26 24.30
CA LEU A 177 18.76 12.72 24.54
C LEU A 177 17.69 13.18 25.55
N ILE A 178 16.87 12.26 26.11
CA ILE A 178 15.81 12.60 27.08
C ILE A 178 16.23 12.28 28.51
N ARG A 179 17.48 12.42 28.90
CA ARG A 179 17.94 12.35 30.30
C ARG A 179 18.87 13.48 30.70
N GLU A 180 18.77 14.62 30.09
CA GLU A 180 19.33 15.85 30.67
C GLU A 180 18.21 16.88 30.68
N ASP A 181 17.92 17.42 31.87
CA ASP A 181 16.95 18.50 32.17
C ASP A 181 16.98 19.62 31.11
N LEU A 182 16.18 19.46 30.06
CA LEU A 182 15.91 20.56 29.15
C LEU A 182 14.69 21.31 29.67
N SER A 183 14.84 22.59 30.00
CA SER A 183 13.73 23.47 30.34
C SER A 183 12.72 23.57 29.18
N ASP A 184 11.44 23.82 29.49
CA ASP A 184 10.37 23.96 28.51
C ASP A 184 10.72 24.97 27.39
N GLU A 185 11.50 26.01 27.71
CA GLU A 185 12.00 26.99 26.75
C GLU A 185 12.90 26.38 25.64
N LYS A 186 13.68 25.36 25.97
CA LYS A 186 14.58 24.69 25.04
C LYS A 186 13.84 23.70 24.13
N TYR A 187 12.73 23.12 24.61
CA TYR A 187 11.81 22.31 23.80
C TYR A 187 11.12 23.17 22.74
N ILE A 188 10.65 24.34 23.13
CA ILE A 188 10.03 25.32 22.23
C ILE A 188 11.04 25.79 21.18
N GLU A 189 12.28 26.09 21.55
CA GLU A 189 13.35 26.54 20.63
C GLU A 189 13.71 25.46 19.60
N ILE A 190 13.75 24.17 20.00
CA ILE A 190 14.01 23.04 19.09
C ILE A 190 12.83 22.80 18.15
N GLY A 191 11.58 22.91 18.62
CA GLY A 191 10.36 22.85 17.83
C GLY A 191 10.32 23.95 16.77
N LEU A 192 10.60 25.18 17.16
CA LEU A 192 10.64 26.35 16.28
C LEU A 192 11.73 26.29 15.19
N LYS A 193 12.84 25.59 15.44
CA LYS A 193 13.92 25.40 14.44
C LYS A 193 13.65 24.27 13.45
N LYS A 194 12.80 23.30 13.78
CA LYS A 194 12.54 22.11 12.94
C LYS A 194 11.29 22.21 12.08
N ASP A 195 10.36 23.09 12.40
CA ASP A 195 9.06 23.11 11.74
C ASP A 195 8.64 24.50 11.29
N LYS A 196 8.73 24.75 9.96
CA LYS A 196 8.25 26.00 9.35
C LYS A 196 6.75 26.23 9.58
N ILE A 197 5.98 25.15 9.67
CA ILE A 197 4.52 25.19 9.89
C ILE A 197 4.23 25.65 11.32
N PHE A 198 5.03 25.20 12.30
CA PHE A 198 4.92 25.63 13.69
C PHE A 198 5.23 27.14 13.87
N GLN A 199 6.15 27.69 13.06
CA GLN A 199 6.44 29.14 13.06
C GLN A 199 5.29 29.98 12.52
N GLU A 200 4.58 29.53 11.47
CA GLU A 200 3.41 30.24 10.92
C GLU A 200 2.20 30.22 11.88
N TYR A 201 2.05 29.17 12.68
CA TYR A 201 0.93 29.06 13.64
C TYR A 201 1.12 29.91 14.91
N PHE A 202 2.34 30.11 15.36
CA PHE A 202 2.64 30.84 16.61
C PHE A 202 3.00 32.32 16.42
N TYR A 203 3.46 32.72 15.25
CA TYR A 203 3.93 34.09 14.98
C TYR A 203 3.28 34.74 13.75
N GLY A 204 2.37 34.04 13.08
CA GLY A 204 1.57 34.56 11.97
C GLY A 204 0.34 35.32 12.48
N GLY A 205 0.55 36.61 12.88
CA GLY A 205 -0.49 37.57 13.12
C GLY A 205 -0.47 38.64 12.04
#